data_4581c9b2e7747a694b9793a9b1eeced1
#
_entry.id   4581c9b2e7747a694b9793a9b1eeced1
#
_cell.length_a   1.000
_cell.length_b   1.000
_cell.length_c   1.000
_cell.angle_alpha   90.00
_cell.angle_beta   90.00
_cell.angle_gamma   90.00
#
_symmetry.space_group_name_H-M   'P 1'
#
loop_
_entity.id
_entity.type
_entity.pdbx_description
1 polymer ?
#
loop_
_entity_poly.entity_id
_entity_poly.type
_entity_poly.pdbx_seq_one_letter_code
_entity_poly.pdbx_strand_id
1 'polypeptide(L)'
;VESVAWIAERKDVLSTLFWLLTLTAYVGYVRCPSAFRYVLCLAGFAIGLLAKPMLVTLPFVLLLLDYWPLSRFDLPKDIKTSGRQPRKSAHAPGKRLSFYRIIAEKIPFFALSAVSSVITFLVQRSGGATADIHALPLKARVCNAFLSYAKYIDKMFWPQNLAVFYPFDADSLTFWQVALCVLLLFVISFFVIYFGRTQRYLPVGWFWFVGTLIPVIGLVQVGAQSLADRYTYIPYVGLFMIIAWGMPELLSKWPYRKIALSISMPIVITALGICAYRQV
;
A
#
# COMPACT_ATOMS: atom_id res chain seq x y z
N VAL A 1 16.55 0.77 -1.67
CA VAL A 1 17.92 0.25 -1.77
C VAL A 1 17.99 -1.14 -1.14
N GLU A 2 17.62 -1.31 0.14
CA GLU A 2 17.72 -2.56 0.90
C GLU A 2 17.13 -3.78 0.17
N SER A 3 15.88 -3.71 -0.30
CA SER A 3 15.19 -4.83 -0.97
C SER A 3 15.83 -5.27 -2.30
N VAL A 4 16.66 -4.42 -2.93
CA VAL A 4 17.30 -4.71 -4.22
C VAL A 4 18.77 -5.05 -4.06
N ALA A 5 19.49 -4.32 -3.23
CA ALA A 5 20.94 -4.49 -3.04
C ALA A 5 21.28 -5.69 -2.15
N TRP A 6 20.43 -6.02 -1.17
CA TRP A 6 20.68 -7.12 -0.25
C TRP A 6 20.20 -8.46 -0.80
N ILE A 7 21.13 -9.39 -1.01
CA ILE A 7 20.86 -10.71 -1.62
C ILE A 7 19.78 -11.50 -0.85
N ALA A 8 19.75 -11.41 0.47
CA ALA A 8 18.76 -12.09 1.32
C ALA A 8 17.32 -11.59 1.06
N GLU A 9 17.15 -10.38 0.54
CA GLU A 9 15.84 -9.78 0.28
C GLU A 9 15.36 -9.92 -1.18
N ARG A 10 15.98 -10.79 -1.99
CA ARG A 10 15.49 -11.13 -3.35
C ARG A 10 14.04 -11.59 -3.36
N LYS A 11 13.58 -12.18 -2.25
CA LYS A 11 12.18 -12.54 -2.02
C LYS A 11 11.22 -11.33 -2.14
N ASP A 12 11.66 -10.12 -1.81
CA ASP A 12 10.86 -8.90 -1.93
C ASP A 12 10.62 -8.54 -3.40
N VAL A 13 11.68 -8.60 -4.20
CA VAL A 13 11.61 -8.33 -5.64
C VAL A 13 10.73 -9.39 -6.32
N LEU A 14 10.96 -10.68 -6.01
CA LEU A 14 10.21 -11.79 -6.59
C LEU A 14 8.72 -11.71 -6.21
N SER A 15 8.42 -11.49 -4.95
CA SER A 15 7.03 -11.36 -4.48
C SER A 15 6.34 -10.16 -5.13
N THR A 16 7.02 -9.03 -5.24
CA THR A 16 6.49 -7.84 -5.91
C THR A 16 6.25 -8.07 -7.41
N LEU A 17 7.13 -8.82 -8.08
CA LEU A 17 6.92 -9.23 -9.46
C LEU A 17 5.59 -10.01 -9.61
N PHE A 18 5.38 -11.05 -8.80
CA PHE A 18 4.12 -11.81 -8.82
C PHE A 18 2.91 -10.96 -8.41
N TRP A 19 3.11 -10.00 -7.52
CA TRP A 19 2.07 -9.04 -7.16
C TRP A 19 1.64 -8.18 -8.34
N LEU A 20 2.59 -7.58 -9.06
CA LEU A 20 2.32 -6.80 -10.26
C LEU A 20 1.73 -7.66 -11.39
N LEU A 21 2.22 -8.88 -11.58
CA LEU A 21 1.64 -9.83 -12.54
C LEU A 21 0.19 -10.17 -12.19
N THR A 22 -0.11 -10.39 -10.90
CA THR A 22 -1.48 -10.64 -10.44
C THR A 22 -2.38 -9.42 -10.67
N LEU A 23 -1.92 -8.20 -10.40
CA LEU A 23 -2.67 -6.97 -10.70
C LEU A 23 -2.95 -6.83 -12.19
N THR A 24 -1.94 -7.09 -13.03
CA THR A 24 -2.07 -7.02 -14.50
C THR A 24 -3.06 -8.06 -15.01
N ALA A 25 -2.94 -9.31 -14.54
CA ALA A 25 -3.87 -10.39 -14.86
C ALA A 25 -5.30 -10.04 -14.40
N TYR A 26 -5.43 -9.44 -13.21
CA TYR A 26 -6.72 -9.01 -12.69
C TYR A 26 -7.37 -7.91 -13.55
N VAL A 27 -6.61 -6.91 -13.98
CA VAL A 27 -7.10 -5.90 -14.93
C VAL A 27 -7.54 -6.55 -16.24
N GLY A 28 -6.78 -7.52 -16.73
CA GLY A 28 -7.15 -8.33 -17.91
C GLY A 28 -8.43 -9.15 -17.71
N TYR A 29 -8.63 -9.73 -16.52
CA TYR A 29 -9.85 -10.42 -16.13
C TYR A 29 -11.05 -9.47 -16.11
N VAL A 30 -10.91 -8.29 -15.52
CA VAL A 30 -11.99 -7.29 -15.44
C VAL A 30 -12.43 -6.82 -16.82
N ARG A 31 -11.49 -6.67 -17.77
CA ARG A 31 -11.79 -6.26 -19.16
C ARG A 31 -12.49 -7.34 -19.96
N CYS A 32 -12.06 -8.58 -19.83
CA CYS A 32 -12.59 -9.73 -20.53
C CYS A 32 -12.73 -10.90 -19.54
N PRO A 33 -13.84 -11.00 -18.81
CA PRO A 33 -14.04 -12.03 -17.79
C PRO A 33 -13.99 -13.45 -18.40
N SER A 34 -13.08 -14.29 -17.89
CA SER A 34 -13.03 -15.71 -18.21
C SER A 34 -12.49 -16.49 -17.00
N ALA A 35 -12.91 -17.76 -16.87
CA ALA A 35 -12.45 -18.63 -15.79
C ALA A 35 -10.93 -18.82 -15.83
N PHE A 36 -10.34 -18.96 -17.02
CA PHE A 36 -8.90 -19.10 -17.18
C PHE A 36 -8.13 -17.89 -16.63
N ARG A 37 -8.56 -16.66 -16.96
CA ARG A 37 -7.90 -15.45 -16.45
C ARG A 37 -8.05 -15.30 -14.94
N TYR A 38 -9.19 -15.71 -14.40
CA TYR A 38 -9.41 -15.70 -12.98
C TYR A 38 -8.49 -16.68 -12.24
N VAL A 39 -8.35 -17.91 -12.76
CA VAL A 39 -7.41 -18.92 -12.25
C VAL A 39 -5.97 -18.42 -12.35
N LEU A 40 -5.60 -17.75 -13.45
CA LEU A 40 -4.27 -17.15 -13.60
C LEU A 40 -3.99 -16.08 -12.52
N CYS A 41 -4.99 -15.26 -12.16
CA CYS A 41 -4.86 -14.31 -11.04
C CYS A 41 -4.62 -15.02 -9.72
N LEU A 42 -5.39 -16.09 -9.42
CA LEU A 42 -5.24 -16.87 -8.19
C LEU A 42 -3.89 -17.59 -8.15
N ALA A 43 -3.43 -18.16 -9.27
CA ALA A 43 -2.14 -18.82 -9.36
C ALA A 43 -0.99 -17.84 -9.13
N GLY A 44 -1.01 -16.68 -9.79
CA GLY A 44 0.00 -15.62 -9.60
C GLY A 44 0.06 -15.15 -8.14
N PHE A 45 -1.11 -14.97 -7.52
CA PHE A 45 -1.19 -14.60 -6.11
C PHE A 45 -0.66 -15.69 -5.18
N ALA A 46 -1.01 -16.95 -5.41
CA ALA A 46 -0.53 -18.09 -4.61
C ALA A 46 1.01 -18.22 -4.69
N ILE A 47 1.59 -18.11 -5.89
CA ILE A 47 3.04 -18.14 -6.07
C ILE A 47 3.70 -16.95 -5.35
N GLY A 48 3.09 -15.77 -5.43
CA GLY A 48 3.57 -14.59 -4.72
C GLY A 48 3.57 -14.77 -3.19
N LEU A 49 2.52 -15.38 -2.62
CA LEU A 49 2.44 -15.72 -1.19
C LEU A 49 3.52 -16.72 -0.76
N LEU A 50 3.86 -17.70 -1.63
CA LEU A 50 4.95 -18.64 -1.37
C LEU A 50 6.32 -17.94 -1.37
N ALA A 51 6.50 -16.89 -2.20
CA ALA A 51 7.73 -16.09 -2.20
C ALA A 51 7.84 -15.23 -0.92
N LYS A 52 6.75 -14.56 -0.51
CA LYS A 52 6.71 -13.74 0.73
C LYS A 52 5.28 -13.60 1.25
N PRO A 53 5.00 -13.97 2.51
CA PRO A 53 3.66 -13.86 3.10
C PRO A 53 3.11 -12.42 3.21
N MET A 54 3.93 -11.39 3.04
CA MET A 54 3.53 -9.99 3.10
C MET A 54 2.44 -9.63 2.06
N LEU A 55 2.28 -10.45 1.01
CA LEU A 55 1.28 -10.25 -0.03
C LEU A 55 -0.17 -10.50 0.42
N VAL A 56 -0.40 -10.95 1.66
CA VAL A 56 -1.76 -11.20 2.21
C VAL A 56 -2.71 -10.00 2.11
N THR A 57 -2.19 -8.82 1.89
CA THR A 57 -2.96 -7.58 1.71
C THR A 57 -3.50 -7.36 0.30
N LEU A 58 -3.06 -8.18 -0.69
CA LEU A 58 -3.46 -8.01 -2.09
C LEU A 58 -4.99 -8.00 -2.30
N PRO A 59 -5.81 -8.84 -1.65
CA PRO A 59 -7.27 -8.81 -1.83
C PRO A 59 -7.88 -7.44 -1.52
N PHE A 60 -7.37 -6.74 -0.49
CA PHE A 60 -7.80 -5.38 -0.16
C PHE A 60 -7.40 -4.37 -1.24
N VAL A 61 -6.19 -4.52 -1.79
CA VAL A 61 -5.73 -3.68 -2.90
C VAL A 61 -6.58 -3.90 -4.16
N LEU A 62 -6.99 -5.14 -4.46
CA LEU A 62 -7.92 -5.42 -5.55
C LEU A 62 -9.27 -4.72 -5.36
N LEU A 63 -9.79 -4.64 -4.12
CA LEU A 63 -11.01 -3.89 -3.82
C LEU A 63 -10.81 -2.37 -4.02
N LEU A 64 -9.66 -1.84 -3.63
CA LEU A 64 -9.32 -0.43 -3.89
C LEU A 64 -9.24 -0.14 -5.40
N LEU A 65 -8.65 -1.04 -6.19
CA LEU A 65 -8.62 -0.92 -7.65
C LEU A 65 -10.02 -1.03 -8.28
N ASP A 66 -10.90 -1.87 -7.75
CA ASP A 66 -12.30 -1.95 -8.19
C ASP A 66 -13.04 -0.63 -7.93
N TYR A 67 -12.71 0.10 -6.85
CA TYR A 67 -13.25 1.43 -6.59
C TYR A 67 -12.68 2.47 -7.56
N TRP A 68 -11.37 2.50 -7.73
CA TRP A 68 -10.66 3.34 -8.68
C TRP A 68 -9.31 2.69 -9.04
N PRO A 69 -8.90 2.62 -10.31
CA PRO A 69 -9.49 3.24 -11.52
C PRO A 69 -10.55 2.39 -12.23
N LEU A 70 -10.80 1.13 -11.83
CA LEU A 70 -11.67 0.21 -12.57
C LEU A 70 -13.15 0.57 -12.48
N SER A 71 -13.57 1.34 -11.47
CA SER A 71 -14.92 1.88 -11.28
C SER A 71 -16.03 0.81 -11.43
N ARG A 72 -15.82 -0.38 -10.84
CA ARG A 72 -16.72 -1.53 -10.94
C ARG A 72 -17.92 -1.44 -9.99
N PHE A 73 -17.81 -0.63 -8.92
CA PHE A 73 -18.89 -0.49 -7.95
C PHE A 73 -20.10 0.27 -8.56
N ASP A 74 -21.28 -0.30 -8.41
CA ASP A 74 -22.54 0.40 -8.64
C ASP A 74 -22.81 1.27 -7.40
N LEU A 75 -22.23 2.46 -7.38
CA LEU A 75 -22.62 3.46 -6.37
C LEU A 75 -24.02 3.95 -6.71
N PRO A 76 -24.94 4.03 -5.71
CA PRO A 76 -26.21 4.69 -5.91
C PRO A 76 -25.95 6.05 -6.55
N LYS A 77 -26.63 6.35 -7.66
CA LYS A 77 -26.52 7.65 -8.33
C LYS A 77 -26.73 8.72 -7.28
N ASP A 78 -25.70 9.52 -7.02
CA ASP A 78 -25.85 10.74 -6.25
C ASP A 78 -27.02 11.50 -6.83
N ILE A 79 -28.03 11.68 -5.99
CA ILE A 79 -29.24 12.41 -6.22
C ILE A 79 -28.85 13.76 -6.85
N LYS A 80 -29.26 13.94 -8.10
CA LYS A 80 -29.43 15.20 -8.79
C LYS A 80 -28.72 16.42 -8.17
N THR A 81 -27.48 16.65 -8.56
CA THR A 81 -26.92 17.98 -8.44
C THR A 81 -26.36 18.39 -9.79
N SER A 82 -27.14 19.33 -10.39
CA SER A 82 -26.70 20.26 -11.43
C SER A 82 -26.24 19.69 -12.77
N GLY A 83 -27.03 19.88 -13.78
CA GLY A 83 -26.95 20.02 -15.24
C GLY A 83 -25.57 19.97 -15.98
N ARG A 84 -24.53 19.38 -15.44
CA ARG A 84 -23.31 19.10 -16.17
C ARG A 84 -23.34 17.68 -16.70
N GLN A 85 -23.44 17.53 -18.00
CA GLN A 85 -23.28 16.25 -18.67
C GLN A 85 -22.03 15.56 -18.15
N PRO A 86 -22.12 14.26 -17.77
CA PRO A 86 -20.96 13.51 -17.34
C PRO A 86 -19.95 13.51 -18.51
N ARG A 87 -18.82 14.19 -18.30
CA ARG A 87 -17.67 14.09 -19.19
C ARG A 87 -17.43 12.60 -19.36
N LYS A 88 -17.64 12.06 -20.57
CA LYS A 88 -17.35 10.68 -20.94
C LYS A 88 -15.89 10.43 -20.59
N SER A 89 -15.63 9.92 -19.39
CA SER A 89 -14.30 9.39 -19.03
C SER A 89 -14.10 8.16 -19.90
N ALA A 90 -13.19 8.28 -20.86
CA ALA A 90 -12.89 7.29 -21.90
C ALA A 90 -12.33 5.95 -21.37
N HIS A 91 -12.41 5.69 -20.06
CA HIS A 91 -11.84 4.54 -19.40
C HIS A 91 -12.80 3.98 -18.33
N ALA A 92 -13.90 3.41 -18.75
CA ALA A 92 -14.67 2.49 -17.90
C ALA A 92 -14.66 1.10 -18.57
N PRO A 93 -13.61 0.30 -18.34
CA PRO A 93 -13.45 -0.97 -19.05
C PRO A 93 -14.18 -2.16 -18.40
N GLY A 94 -14.94 -1.96 -17.31
CA GLY A 94 -15.59 -3.05 -16.60
C GLY A 94 -17.10 -2.95 -16.53
N LYS A 95 -17.78 -4.10 -16.61
CA LYS A 95 -19.23 -4.20 -16.32
C LYS A 95 -19.44 -3.84 -14.85
N ARG A 96 -20.31 -2.86 -14.56
CA ARG A 96 -20.67 -2.52 -13.18
C ARG A 96 -21.31 -3.73 -12.52
N LEU A 97 -20.86 -4.06 -11.32
CA LEU A 97 -21.32 -5.21 -10.57
C LEU A 97 -21.86 -4.76 -9.20
N SER A 98 -22.81 -5.53 -8.69
CA SER A 98 -23.26 -5.38 -7.31
C SER A 98 -22.09 -5.57 -6.33
N PHE A 99 -22.06 -4.80 -5.24
CA PHE A 99 -21.06 -4.88 -4.18
C PHE A 99 -20.82 -6.34 -3.72
N TYR A 100 -21.89 -7.11 -3.51
CA TYR A 100 -21.81 -8.51 -3.09
C TYR A 100 -21.06 -9.40 -4.08
N ARG A 101 -21.23 -9.19 -5.39
CA ARG A 101 -20.50 -9.95 -6.43
C ARG A 101 -19.00 -9.63 -6.41
N ILE A 102 -18.65 -8.36 -6.23
CA ILE A 102 -17.25 -7.94 -6.13
C ILE A 102 -16.59 -8.58 -4.91
N ILE A 103 -17.26 -8.60 -3.76
CA ILE A 103 -16.76 -9.27 -2.55
C ILE A 103 -16.65 -10.78 -2.78
N ALA A 104 -17.68 -11.43 -3.36
CA ALA A 104 -17.67 -12.86 -3.65
C ALA A 104 -16.49 -13.27 -4.55
N GLU A 105 -16.14 -12.46 -5.55
CA GLU A 105 -14.94 -12.67 -6.37
C GLU A 105 -13.63 -12.66 -5.56
N LYS A 106 -13.58 -11.99 -4.42
CA LYS A 106 -12.37 -11.89 -3.58
C LYS A 106 -12.29 -12.97 -2.52
N ILE A 107 -13.38 -13.72 -2.26
CA ILE A 107 -13.37 -14.77 -1.24
C ILE A 107 -12.21 -15.76 -1.40
N PRO A 108 -11.91 -16.31 -2.61
CA PRO A 108 -10.77 -17.21 -2.78
C PRO A 108 -9.41 -16.55 -2.48
N PHE A 109 -9.24 -15.27 -2.81
CA PHE A 109 -8.03 -14.53 -2.46
C PHE A 109 -7.91 -14.33 -0.95
N PHE A 110 -9.00 -13.98 -0.26
CA PHE A 110 -9.02 -13.88 1.20
C PHE A 110 -8.74 -15.21 1.87
N ALA A 111 -9.28 -16.32 1.32
CA ALA A 111 -9.02 -17.66 1.83
C ALA A 111 -7.53 -18.02 1.71
N LEU A 112 -6.89 -17.76 0.57
CA LEU A 112 -5.44 -17.96 0.39
C LEU A 112 -4.63 -17.09 1.35
N SER A 113 -5.03 -15.82 1.55
CA SER A 113 -4.39 -14.93 2.51
C SER A 113 -4.50 -15.45 3.94
N ALA A 114 -5.68 -15.93 4.34
CA ALA A 114 -5.91 -16.49 5.67
C ALA A 114 -5.06 -17.75 5.91
N VAL A 115 -5.04 -18.68 4.95
CA VAL A 115 -4.23 -19.90 5.03
C VAL A 115 -2.74 -19.53 5.13
N SER A 116 -2.24 -18.62 4.27
CA SER A 116 -0.85 -18.17 4.32
C SER A 116 -0.51 -17.50 5.66
N SER A 117 -1.41 -16.68 6.21
CA SER A 117 -1.21 -16.02 7.52
C SER A 117 -1.14 -17.03 8.65
N VAL A 118 -2.02 -18.05 8.68
CA VAL A 118 -2.01 -19.11 9.69
C VAL A 118 -0.71 -19.91 9.61
N ILE A 119 -0.32 -20.36 8.41
CA ILE A 119 0.92 -21.12 8.22
C ILE A 119 2.12 -20.28 8.69
N THR A 120 2.19 -19.01 8.28
CA THR A 120 3.28 -18.12 8.68
C THR A 120 3.35 -17.96 10.21
N PHE A 121 2.21 -17.73 10.84
CA PHE A 121 2.14 -17.60 12.30
C PHE A 121 2.61 -18.87 13.03
N LEU A 122 2.16 -20.05 12.59
CA LEU A 122 2.56 -21.34 13.17
C LEU A 122 4.07 -21.59 13.02
N VAL A 123 4.62 -21.34 11.82
CA VAL A 123 6.07 -21.50 11.55
C VAL A 123 6.89 -20.52 12.39
N GLN A 124 6.48 -19.27 12.50
CA GLN A 124 7.18 -18.28 13.32
C GLN A 124 7.13 -18.64 14.81
N ARG A 125 6.01 -19.15 15.28
CA ARG A 125 5.86 -19.62 16.66
C ARG A 125 6.77 -20.82 16.95
N SER A 126 6.80 -21.81 16.06
CA SER A 126 7.67 -22.99 16.21
C SER A 126 9.15 -22.67 16.08
N GLY A 127 9.51 -21.67 15.28
CA GLY A 127 10.89 -21.18 15.10
C GLY A 127 11.41 -20.26 16.21
N GLY A 128 10.64 -19.99 17.27
CA GLY A 128 11.05 -19.12 18.38
C GLY A 128 11.06 -17.63 18.04
N ALA A 129 10.74 -17.23 16.80
CA ALA A 129 10.74 -15.81 16.39
C ALA A 129 9.64 -15.00 17.09
N THR A 130 8.64 -15.67 17.67
CA THR A 130 7.54 -15.05 18.43
C THR A 130 7.74 -15.16 19.95
N ALA A 131 8.85 -15.74 20.42
CA ALA A 131 9.10 -15.91 21.87
C ALA A 131 9.15 -14.57 22.62
N ASP A 132 9.62 -13.53 21.97
CA ASP A 132 9.68 -12.17 22.52
C ASP A 132 8.35 -11.40 22.50
N ILE A 133 7.30 -11.96 21.87
CA ILE A 133 5.97 -11.30 21.81
C ILE A 133 5.39 -11.07 23.21
N HIS A 134 5.66 -12.00 24.16
CA HIS A 134 5.20 -11.86 25.54
C HIS A 134 5.96 -10.79 26.33
N ALA A 135 7.15 -10.40 25.89
CA ALA A 135 7.96 -9.37 26.51
C ALA A 135 7.49 -7.93 26.19
N LEU A 136 6.74 -7.74 25.08
CA LEU A 136 6.31 -6.40 24.63
C LEU A 136 4.80 -6.23 24.81
N PRO A 137 4.37 -5.32 25.71
CA PRO A 137 2.95 -5.05 25.95
C PRO A 137 2.26 -4.52 24.68
N LEU A 138 1.00 -4.91 24.45
CA LEU A 138 0.21 -4.49 23.29
C LEU A 138 0.20 -2.97 23.11
N LYS A 139 0.13 -2.22 24.23
CA LYS A 139 0.20 -0.75 24.22
C LYS A 139 1.46 -0.24 23.52
N ALA A 140 2.64 -0.77 23.85
CA ALA A 140 3.90 -0.36 23.24
C ALA A 140 3.92 -0.67 21.73
N ARG A 141 3.40 -1.83 21.32
CA ARG A 141 3.29 -2.21 19.90
C ARG A 141 2.38 -1.28 19.11
N VAL A 142 1.22 -0.92 19.67
CA VAL A 142 0.28 0.02 19.05
C VAL A 142 0.90 1.42 18.95
N CYS A 143 1.55 1.91 20.01
CA CYS A 143 2.26 3.18 19.98
C CYS A 143 3.37 3.19 18.91
N ASN A 144 4.17 2.12 18.83
CA ASN A 144 5.20 1.98 17.80
C ASN A 144 4.62 1.94 16.39
N ALA A 145 3.47 1.29 16.18
CA ALA A 145 2.82 1.27 14.88
C ALA A 145 2.47 2.68 14.37
N PHE A 146 1.89 3.53 15.22
CA PHE A 146 1.60 4.92 14.86
C PHE A 146 2.86 5.73 14.55
N LEU A 147 3.90 5.59 15.37
CA LEU A 147 5.20 6.23 15.13
C LEU A 147 5.84 5.73 13.83
N SER A 148 5.74 4.43 13.54
CA SER A 148 6.30 3.84 12.32
C SER A 148 5.62 4.37 11.06
N TYR A 149 4.29 4.55 11.06
CA TYR A 149 3.59 5.20 9.95
C TYR A 149 4.12 6.63 9.70
N ALA A 150 4.28 7.42 10.75
CA ALA A 150 4.81 8.79 10.62
C ALA A 150 6.26 8.78 10.13
N LYS A 151 7.12 7.89 10.67
CA LYS A 151 8.51 7.72 10.23
C LYS A 151 8.60 7.28 8.76
N TYR A 152 7.72 6.40 8.30
CA TYR A 152 7.70 6.01 6.88
C TYR A 152 7.29 7.17 5.98
N ILE A 153 6.33 8.01 6.39
CA ILE A 153 5.98 9.23 5.63
C ILE A 153 7.18 10.19 5.57
N ASP A 154 7.86 10.43 6.69
CA ASP A 154 9.06 11.26 6.75
C ASP A 154 10.17 10.74 5.84
N LYS A 155 10.51 9.44 5.94
CA LYS A 155 11.54 8.79 5.11
C LYS A 155 11.21 8.78 3.61
N MET A 156 9.96 8.86 3.22
CA MET A 156 9.57 8.99 1.83
C MET A 156 10.03 10.33 1.24
N PHE A 157 9.92 11.42 2.00
CA PHE A 157 10.32 12.75 1.56
C PHE A 157 11.80 13.04 1.84
N TRP A 158 12.33 12.47 2.93
CA TRP A 158 13.70 12.71 3.37
C TRP A 158 14.40 11.38 3.71
N PRO A 159 14.91 10.65 2.69
CA PRO A 159 15.51 9.32 2.86
C PRO A 159 16.93 9.40 3.45
N GLN A 160 17.04 9.86 4.69
CA GLN A 160 18.31 9.89 5.44
C GLN A 160 18.29 8.87 6.58
N ASN A 161 19.49 8.49 7.04
CA ASN A 161 19.68 7.56 8.17
C ASN A 161 18.88 6.26 7.99
N LEU A 162 18.90 5.73 6.75
CA LEU A 162 18.31 4.42 6.50
C LEU A 162 19.21 3.35 7.10
N ALA A 163 18.60 2.38 7.79
CA ALA A 163 19.33 1.30 8.45
C ALA A 163 18.64 -0.05 8.18
N VAL A 164 19.44 -1.09 8.11
CA VAL A 164 18.94 -2.46 7.93
C VAL A 164 18.16 -2.93 9.15
N PHE A 165 18.51 -2.42 10.34
CA PHE A 165 17.89 -2.81 11.59
C PHE A 165 17.63 -1.59 12.47
N TYR A 166 16.38 -1.44 12.90
CA TYR A 166 15.95 -0.43 13.87
C TYR A 166 15.48 -1.16 15.13
N PRO A 167 16.26 -1.14 16.22
CA PRO A 167 15.90 -1.80 17.45
C PRO A 167 14.59 -1.23 18.00
N PHE A 168 13.77 -2.10 18.60
CA PHE A 168 12.59 -1.66 19.32
C PHE A 168 13.01 -1.21 20.72
N ASP A 169 12.81 0.07 21.01
CA ASP A 169 13.03 0.65 22.31
C ASP A 169 11.71 1.16 22.88
N ALA A 170 11.16 0.45 23.85
CA ALA A 170 9.88 0.78 24.45
C ALA A 170 9.98 2.02 25.34
N ASP A 171 11.16 2.29 25.92
CA ASP A 171 11.37 3.39 26.87
C ASP A 171 11.52 4.75 26.17
N SER A 172 11.87 4.73 24.87
CA SER A 172 11.95 5.93 24.05
C SER A 172 10.57 6.47 23.60
N LEU A 173 9.47 5.74 23.85
CA LEU A 173 8.12 6.11 23.43
C LEU A 173 7.52 7.21 24.30
N THR A 174 7.70 8.47 23.90
CA THR A 174 7.12 9.61 24.59
C THR A 174 5.64 9.79 24.22
N PHE A 175 4.78 9.96 25.22
CA PHE A 175 3.33 10.13 25.01
C PHE A 175 2.99 11.21 23.98
N TRP A 176 3.65 12.38 24.05
CA TRP A 176 3.40 13.49 23.14
C TRP A 176 3.75 13.18 21.69
N GLN A 177 4.82 12.41 21.44
CA GLN A 177 5.18 11.99 20.10
C GLN A 177 4.11 11.07 19.50
N VAL A 178 3.64 10.10 20.29
CA VAL A 178 2.58 9.19 19.85
C VAL A 178 1.29 9.98 19.58
N ALA A 179 0.89 10.88 20.49
CA ALA A 179 -0.31 11.70 20.31
C ALA A 179 -0.24 12.57 19.04
N LEU A 180 0.93 13.17 18.76
CA LEU A 180 1.14 13.96 17.55
C LEU A 180 1.06 13.09 16.27
N CYS A 181 1.65 11.89 16.29
CA CYS A 181 1.57 10.97 15.16
C CYS A 181 0.14 10.48 14.90
N VAL A 182 -0.61 10.16 15.96
CA VAL A 182 -2.03 9.79 15.85
C VAL A 182 -2.83 10.94 15.25
N LEU A 183 -2.62 12.17 15.76
CA LEU A 183 -3.29 13.36 15.24
C LEU A 183 -2.95 13.57 13.76
N LEU A 184 -1.68 13.48 13.38
CA LEU A 184 -1.23 13.61 12.00
C LEU A 184 -1.95 12.62 11.08
N LEU A 185 -1.96 11.32 11.44
CA LEU A 185 -2.61 10.28 10.65
C LEU A 185 -4.13 10.48 10.57
N PHE A 186 -4.74 10.93 11.66
CA PHE A 186 -6.16 11.26 11.70
C PHE A 186 -6.48 12.43 10.75
N VAL A 187 -5.70 13.51 10.81
CA VAL A 187 -5.87 14.69 9.97
C VAL A 187 -5.70 14.32 8.49
N ILE A 188 -4.65 13.57 8.14
CA ILE A 188 -4.44 13.11 6.76
C ILE A 188 -5.64 12.26 6.31
N SER A 189 -6.06 11.28 7.12
CA SER A 189 -7.18 10.40 6.79
C SER A 189 -8.49 11.19 6.62
N PHE A 190 -8.74 12.18 7.47
CA PHE A 190 -9.90 13.06 7.36
C PHE A 190 -9.92 13.82 6.02
N PHE A 191 -8.79 14.45 5.65
CA PHE A 191 -8.70 15.18 4.38
C PHE A 191 -8.79 14.26 3.18
N VAL A 192 -8.16 13.09 3.24
CA VAL A 192 -8.24 12.07 2.18
C VAL A 192 -9.69 11.61 1.96
N ILE A 193 -10.45 11.37 3.02
CA ILE A 193 -11.86 10.97 2.91
C ILE A 193 -12.72 12.14 2.41
N TYR A 194 -12.48 13.34 2.92
CA TYR A 194 -13.23 14.54 2.56
C TYR A 194 -13.07 14.87 1.06
N PHE A 195 -11.81 14.96 0.58
CA PHE A 195 -11.52 15.23 -0.82
C PHE A 195 -11.68 14.00 -1.72
N GLY A 196 -11.66 12.80 -1.16
CA GLY A 196 -11.83 11.53 -1.90
C GLY A 196 -13.18 11.38 -2.57
N ARG A 197 -14.17 12.17 -2.18
CA ARG A 197 -15.48 12.26 -2.87
C ARG A 197 -15.36 12.84 -4.27
N THR A 198 -14.41 13.75 -4.47
CA THR A 198 -14.12 14.38 -5.78
C THR A 198 -12.92 13.73 -6.46
N GLN A 199 -11.92 13.33 -5.70
CA GLN A 199 -10.63 12.83 -6.16
C GLN A 199 -10.40 11.40 -5.66
N ARG A 200 -10.97 10.43 -6.37
CA ARG A 200 -11.01 9.02 -5.96
C ARG A 200 -9.62 8.36 -5.78
N TYR A 201 -8.58 8.91 -6.41
CA TYR A 201 -7.21 8.39 -6.24
C TYR A 201 -6.65 8.63 -4.83
N LEU A 202 -7.12 9.67 -4.12
CA LEU A 202 -6.66 9.98 -2.77
C LEU A 202 -6.95 8.84 -1.77
N PRO A 203 -8.21 8.39 -1.58
CA PRO A 203 -8.48 7.30 -0.67
C PRO A 203 -7.83 6.00 -1.12
N VAL A 204 -7.73 5.73 -2.43
CA VAL A 204 -7.07 4.52 -2.93
C VAL A 204 -5.60 4.52 -2.56
N GLY A 205 -4.86 5.60 -2.84
CA GLY A 205 -3.44 5.68 -2.50
C GLY A 205 -3.18 5.64 -1.00
N TRP A 206 -3.99 6.34 -0.20
CA TRP A 206 -3.86 6.36 1.25
C TRP A 206 -4.14 5.00 1.90
N PHE A 207 -5.30 4.39 1.58
CA PHE A 207 -5.63 3.09 2.14
C PHE A 207 -4.76 1.96 1.57
N TRP A 208 -4.19 2.11 0.38
CA TRP A 208 -3.13 1.25 -0.10
C TRP A 208 -1.91 1.33 0.83
N PHE A 209 -1.38 2.52 1.10
CA PHE A 209 -0.24 2.72 2.00
C PHE A 209 -0.51 2.17 3.39
N VAL A 210 -1.59 2.61 4.02
CA VAL A 210 -1.94 2.17 5.38
C VAL A 210 -2.22 0.66 5.43
N GLY A 211 -3.04 0.16 4.50
CA GLY A 211 -3.48 -1.23 4.51
C GLY A 211 -2.37 -2.24 4.24
N THR A 212 -1.45 -1.94 3.30
CA THR A 212 -0.37 -2.86 2.97
C THR A 212 0.73 -2.91 4.03
N LEU A 213 0.83 -1.91 4.91
CA LEU A 213 1.74 -1.91 6.05
C LEU A 213 1.22 -2.71 7.25
N ILE A 214 -0.10 -2.93 7.39
CA ILE A 214 -0.69 -3.60 8.57
C ILE A 214 0.03 -4.89 8.99
N PRO A 215 0.36 -5.83 8.07
CA PRO A 215 1.01 -7.08 8.48
C PRO A 215 2.42 -6.93 9.05
N VAL A 216 3.09 -5.82 8.73
CA VAL A 216 4.52 -5.61 9.01
C VAL A 216 4.80 -4.38 9.89
N ILE A 217 3.77 -3.63 10.28
CA ILE A 217 3.91 -2.41 11.08
C ILE A 217 4.29 -2.69 12.56
N GLY A 218 4.34 -3.95 12.97
CA GLY A 218 4.71 -4.35 14.32
C GLY A 218 3.51 -4.58 15.27
N LEU A 219 2.27 -4.63 14.78
CA LEU A 219 1.11 -5.06 15.57
C LEU A 219 1.25 -6.54 15.99
N VAL A 220 1.68 -7.38 15.04
CA VAL A 220 2.18 -8.73 15.33
C VAL A 220 3.70 -8.62 15.25
N GLN A 221 4.35 -8.59 16.42
CA GLN A 221 5.80 -8.43 16.49
C GLN A 221 6.48 -9.72 16.05
N VAL A 222 7.37 -9.59 15.08
CA VAL A 222 8.25 -10.65 14.60
C VAL A 222 9.68 -10.12 14.65
N GLY A 223 10.47 -10.68 15.55
CA GLY A 223 11.84 -10.20 15.83
C GLY A 223 11.86 -8.92 16.69
N ALA A 224 13.06 -8.41 16.96
CA ALA A 224 13.32 -7.27 17.85
C ALA A 224 13.33 -5.91 17.13
N GLN A 225 12.81 -5.82 15.91
CA GLN A 225 12.83 -4.59 15.11
C GLN A 225 11.53 -3.76 15.28
N SER A 226 11.67 -2.44 15.38
CA SER A 226 10.55 -1.49 15.44
C SER A 226 9.95 -1.21 14.07
N LEU A 227 10.79 -1.13 13.04
CA LEU A 227 10.44 -0.89 11.63
C LEU A 227 11.56 -1.43 10.72
N ALA A 228 11.32 -1.53 9.42
CA ALA A 228 12.33 -1.87 8.43
C ALA A 228 12.05 -1.15 7.10
N ASP A 229 13.07 -0.56 6.50
CA ASP A 229 12.91 0.24 5.27
C ASP A 229 12.41 -0.61 4.10
N ARG A 230 12.77 -1.90 4.04
CA ARG A 230 12.27 -2.86 3.05
C ARG A 230 10.75 -3.05 3.04
N TYR A 231 10.07 -2.78 4.14
CA TYR A 231 8.61 -2.91 4.22
C TYR A 231 7.85 -1.84 3.44
N THR A 232 8.52 -0.76 3.04
CA THR A 232 7.89 0.34 2.29
C THR A 232 7.78 0.10 0.79
N TYR A 233 8.41 -0.95 0.26
CA TYR A 233 8.55 -1.19 -1.18
C TYR A 233 7.21 -1.22 -1.93
N ILE A 234 6.22 -1.94 -1.41
CA ILE A 234 4.85 -2.00 -1.95
C ILE A 234 3.99 -0.82 -1.44
N PRO A 235 4.00 -0.46 -0.14
CA PRO A 235 3.18 0.62 0.39
C PRO A 235 3.40 1.98 -0.26
N TYR A 236 4.63 2.34 -0.58
CA TYR A 236 4.93 3.63 -1.21
C TYR A 236 4.31 3.81 -2.59
N VAL A 237 3.94 2.74 -3.30
CA VAL A 237 3.18 2.83 -4.56
C VAL A 237 1.89 3.63 -4.35
N GLY A 238 1.20 3.46 -3.20
CA GLY A 238 0.01 4.22 -2.86
C GLY A 238 0.27 5.72 -2.70
N LEU A 239 1.35 6.09 -1.99
CA LEU A 239 1.71 7.51 -1.82
C LEU A 239 2.22 8.13 -3.13
N PHE A 240 3.02 7.40 -3.92
CA PHE A 240 3.45 7.86 -5.24
C PHE A 240 2.27 8.05 -6.20
N MET A 241 1.25 7.22 -6.08
CA MET A 241 0.00 7.39 -6.82
C MET A 241 -0.68 8.72 -6.45
N ILE A 242 -0.78 9.07 -5.16
CA ILE A 242 -1.33 10.35 -4.72
C ILE A 242 -0.55 11.52 -5.32
N ILE A 243 0.78 11.45 -5.31
CA ILE A 243 1.65 12.50 -5.87
C ILE A 243 1.48 12.58 -7.39
N ALA A 244 1.54 11.44 -8.10
CA ALA A 244 1.49 11.40 -9.56
C ALA A 244 0.19 11.95 -10.15
N TRP A 245 -0.94 11.72 -9.48
CA TRP A 245 -2.23 12.26 -9.91
C TRP A 245 -2.55 13.61 -9.28
N GLY A 246 -2.12 13.85 -8.04
CA GLY A 246 -2.39 15.09 -7.30
C GLY A 246 -1.61 16.29 -7.82
N MET A 247 -0.32 16.13 -8.14
CA MET A 247 0.51 17.25 -8.61
C MET A 247 -0.01 17.89 -9.90
N PRO A 248 -0.37 17.13 -10.96
CA PRO A 248 -0.96 17.73 -12.16
C PRO A 248 -2.29 18.44 -11.90
N GLU A 249 -3.06 17.98 -10.93
CA GLU A 249 -4.35 18.58 -10.55
C GLU A 249 -4.14 19.85 -9.74
N LEU A 250 -3.23 19.85 -8.78
CA LEU A 250 -2.85 21.02 -7.99
C LEU A 250 -2.33 22.15 -8.87
N LEU A 251 -1.52 21.79 -9.88
CA LEU A 251 -0.95 22.74 -10.83
C LEU A 251 -1.88 23.03 -12.02
N SER A 252 -3.15 22.57 -11.99
CA SER A 252 -4.08 22.68 -13.13
C SER A 252 -4.30 24.09 -13.63
N LYS A 253 -4.26 25.08 -12.72
CA LYS A 253 -4.44 26.51 -13.02
C LYS A 253 -3.16 27.20 -13.52
N TRP A 254 -2.00 26.55 -13.40
CA TRP A 254 -0.73 27.14 -13.76
C TRP A 254 -0.40 26.89 -15.25
N PRO A 255 -0.15 27.94 -16.07
CA PRO A 255 0.04 27.79 -17.51
C PRO A 255 1.28 26.96 -17.87
N TYR A 256 2.34 27.05 -17.07
CA TYR A 256 3.61 26.35 -17.29
C TYR A 256 3.68 24.95 -16.66
N ARG A 257 2.55 24.38 -16.19
CA ARG A 257 2.50 23.10 -15.47
C ARG A 257 3.21 21.95 -16.19
N LYS A 258 3.06 21.85 -17.52
CA LYS A 258 3.69 20.77 -18.30
C LYS A 258 5.21 20.86 -18.25
N ILE A 259 5.74 22.07 -18.44
CA ILE A 259 7.19 22.33 -18.40
C ILE A 259 7.71 22.05 -16.99
N ALA A 260 7.04 22.59 -15.97
CA ALA A 260 7.43 22.38 -14.58
C ALA A 260 7.49 20.90 -14.21
N LEU A 261 6.45 20.10 -14.54
CA LEU A 261 6.42 18.67 -14.29
C LEU A 261 7.47 17.90 -15.10
N SER A 262 7.72 18.29 -16.36
CA SER A 262 8.74 17.65 -17.20
C SER A 262 10.16 17.91 -16.70
N ILE A 263 10.41 19.04 -16.06
CA ILE A 263 11.72 19.38 -15.47
C ILE A 263 11.86 18.79 -14.07
N SER A 264 10.82 18.88 -13.22
CA SER A 264 10.90 18.42 -11.85
C SER A 264 11.06 16.90 -11.75
N MET A 265 10.45 16.12 -12.63
CA MET A 265 10.51 14.66 -12.60
C MET A 265 11.96 14.13 -12.76
N PRO A 266 12.74 14.49 -13.79
CA PRO A 266 14.14 14.05 -13.89
C PRO A 266 15.00 14.54 -12.71
N ILE A 267 14.78 15.76 -12.21
CA ILE A 267 15.51 16.28 -11.05
C ILE A 267 15.28 15.41 -9.83
N VAL A 268 14.01 15.09 -9.52
CA VAL A 268 13.66 14.23 -8.37
C VAL A 268 14.26 12.83 -8.54
N ILE A 269 14.12 12.23 -9.74
CA ILE A 269 14.69 10.90 -10.02
C ILE A 269 16.21 10.91 -9.84
N THR A 270 16.90 11.93 -10.36
CA THR A 270 18.36 12.07 -10.23
C THR A 270 18.77 12.26 -8.76
N ALA A 271 18.07 13.12 -8.01
CA ALA A 271 18.34 13.33 -6.59
C ALA A 271 18.16 12.06 -5.77
N LEU A 272 17.05 11.32 -5.98
CA LEU A 272 16.80 10.03 -5.33
C LEU A 272 17.83 8.98 -5.77
N GLY A 273 18.27 8.97 -7.03
CA GLY A 273 19.33 8.10 -7.54
C GLY A 273 20.67 8.37 -6.85
N ILE A 274 21.03 9.63 -6.65
CA ILE A 274 22.25 10.02 -5.91
C ILE A 274 22.13 9.60 -4.44
N CYS A 275 20.97 9.81 -3.80
CA CYS A 275 20.74 9.36 -2.43
C CYS A 275 20.85 7.83 -2.32
N ALA A 276 20.27 7.09 -3.26
CA ALA A 276 20.37 5.64 -3.31
C ALA A 276 21.82 5.15 -3.50
N TYR A 277 22.58 5.77 -4.40
CA TYR A 277 23.99 5.45 -4.64
C TYR A 277 24.88 5.65 -3.41
N ARG A 278 24.60 6.71 -2.62
CA ARG A 278 25.34 6.98 -1.38
C ARG A 278 25.05 5.98 -0.23
N GLN A 279 24.01 5.15 -0.39
CA GLN A 279 23.57 4.20 0.63
C GLN A 279 23.97 2.74 0.29
N VAL A 280 24.54 2.50 -0.88
CA VAL A 280 25.12 1.22 -1.30
C VAL A 280 26.59 1.19 -0.95
#